data_92a1a99a17d7adf943a865d73cf236aa
#
_entry.id   92a1a99a17d7adf943a865d73cf236aa
#
_cell.length_a   1.000
_cell.length_b   1.000
_cell.length_c   1.000
_cell.angle_alpha   90.00
_cell.angle_beta   90.00
_cell.angle_gamma   90.00
#
_symmetry.space_group_name_H-M   'P 1'
#
loop_
_entity.id
_entity.type
_entity.pdbx_description
1 polymer ?
#
loop_
_entity_poly.entity_id
_entity_poly.type
_entity_poly.pdbx_seq_one_letter_code
_entity_poly.pdbx_strand_id
1 'polypeptide(L)'
;MKKLISALAFFVAAQFALADAHIFNYHRFDDDRHPSTNISSKNLREKFEYFKEKGYEVIPLSKLVDAIKNGEPVSDNWVVLTVDDGYKSFYEKGLPIFLEYGYPFALMVYVEASARKYGDFMTFEQIKEIEKYGEVGYHSYGHLHMVGLNEEKLKNDFEDGISKFEKNMGYKPRYFAYPFGEYNDRVRDVAIEHGIEVILSQNSGAVAADSDLHELDRIPAMNGTHLPSALASKFLKAEWILPQDYPKDNKISELIIKTDENATHGYFSMTGQKTKKVKLENGQMTLKFNKPIDRYKVRMSLKVNGKTATKILVKDINAE
;
A
#
# COMPACT_ATOMS: atom_id res chain seq x y z
N MET A 1 -37.88 -42.65 -35.39
CA MET A 1 -38.05 -41.54 -34.41
C MET A 1 -36.78 -41.47 -33.58
N LYS A 2 -35.85 -40.57 -33.91
CA LYS A 2 -34.62 -40.33 -33.18
C LYS A 2 -34.90 -39.22 -32.14
N LYS A 3 -34.78 -39.57 -30.84
CA LYS A 3 -34.86 -38.61 -29.74
C LYS A 3 -33.52 -37.84 -29.64
N LEU A 4 -33.56 -36.56 -29.95
CA LEU A 4 -32.47 -35.61 -29.58
C LEU A 4 -32.58 -35.35 -28.09
N ILE A 5 -31.53 -35.75 -27.35
CA ILE A 5 -31.35 -35.32 -25.95
C ILE A 5 -30.48 -34.05 -26.02
N SER A 6 -31.09 -32.90 -25.82
CA SER A 6 -30.36 -31.64 -25.60
C SER A 6 -29.79 -31.63 -24.17
N ALA A 7 -28.49 -31.76 -24.07
CA ALA A 7 -27.77 -31.53 -22.82
C ALA A 7 -27.66 -30.02 -22.59
N LEU A 8 -28.45 -29.50 -21.66
CA LEU A 8 -28.34 -28.11 -21.18
C LEU A 8 -27.17 -28.04 -20.21
N ALA A 9 -26.02 -27.53 -20.66
CA ALA A 9 -24.88 -27.24 -19.80
C ALA A 9 -25.22 -26.01 -18.95
N PHE A 10 -25.53 -26.22 -17.68
CA PHE A 10 -25.60 -25.15 -16.68
C PHE A 10 -24.17 -24.64 -16.41
N PHE A 11 -23.83 -23.53 -16.98
CA PHE A 11 -22.70 -22.72 -16.50
C PHE A 11 -23.10 -22.12 -15.16
N VAL A 12 -22.72 -22.75 -14.06
CA VAL A 12 -22.73 -22.11 -12.75
C VAL A 12 -21.56 -21.14 -12.76
N ALA A 13 -21.82 -19.89 -13.07
CA ALA A 13 -20.89 -18.80 -12.74
C ALA A 13 -20.81 -18.78 -11.21
N ALA A 14 -19.77 -19.34 -10.65
CA ALA A 14 -19.44 -19.17 -9.25
C ALA A 14 -19.23 -17.65 -9.07
N GLN A 15 -20.18 -16.98 -8.44
CA GLN A 15 -19.96 -15.65 -7.87
C GLN A 15 -18.97 -15.88 -6.71
N PHE A 16 -17.68 -15.78 -7.01
CA PHE A 16 -16.69 -15.66 -5.96
C PHE A 16 -17.03 -14.38 -5.19
N ALA A 17 -17.40 -14.51 -3.94
CA ALA A 17 -17.45 -13.39 -3.04
C ALA A 17 -16.08 -12.70 -3.13
N LEU A 18 -16.05 -11.43 -3.51
CA LEU A 18 -14.83 -10.64 -3.56
C LEU A 18 -14.26 -10.62 -2.15
N ALA A 19 -13.20 -11.35 -1.94
CA ALA A 19 -12.46 -11.42 -0.71
C ALA A 19 -11.29 -10.45 -0.77
N ASP A 20 -10.87 -9.90 0.35
CA ASP A 20 -9.89 -8.83 0.43
C ASP A 20 -8.75 -9.19 1.39
N ALA A 21 -7.53 -9.20 0.89
CA ALA A 21 -6.33 -9.31 1.72
C ALA A 21 -5.97 -7.98 2.35
N HIS A 22 -5.11 -8.01 3.38
CA HIS A 22 -4.63 -6.82 4.06
C HIS A 22 -3.11 -6.80 4.09
N ILE A 23 -2.51 -5.69 3.66
CA ILE A 23 -1.05 -5.47 3.73
C ILE A 23 -0.77 -4.52 4.90
N PHE A 24 0.00 -4.98 5.88
CA PHE A 24 0.44 -4.15 7.00
C PHE A 24 1.83 -3.60 6.76
N ASN A 25 2.04 -2.32 7.10
CA ASN A 25 3.30 -1.62 6.91
C ASN A 25 3.93 -1.25 8.25
N TYR A 26 5.08 -1.85 8.55
CA TYR A 26 5.93 -1.58 9.70
C TYR A 26 7.15 -0.74 9.31
N HIS A 27 7.80 -0.11 10.31
CA HIS A 27 9.06 0.63 10.11
C HIS A 27 10.06 0.32 11.23
N ARG A 28 9.79 0.78 12.46
CA ARG A 28 10.70 0.67 13.62
C ARG A 28 10.14 -0.26 14.69
N PHE A 29 11.04 -0.90 15.42
CA PHE A 29 10.72 -1.89 16.45
C PHE A 29 11.45 -1.54 17.76
N ASP A 30 10.72 -1.41 18.87
CA ASP A 30 11.24 -0.99 20.19
C ASP A 30 12.13 0.27 20.11
N ASP A 31 11.74 1.24 19.30
CA ASP A 31 12.44 2.52 19.13
C ASP A 31 11.55 3.70 19.52
N ASP A 32 11.46 3.97 20.81
CA ASP A 32 10.59 5.01 21.37
C ASP A 32 11.02 6.44 21.02
N ARG A 33 12.18 6.62 20.38
CA ARG A 33 12.60 7.93 19.81
C ARG A 33 11.66 8.38 18.69
N HIS A 34 10.98 7.42 18.04
CA HIS A 34 10.13 7.64 16.87
C HIS A 34 8.72 7.02 17.03
N PRO A 35 7.91 7.49 17.99
CA PRO A 35 6.65 6.82 18.39
C PRO A 35 5.61 6.73 17.26
N SER A 36 5.66 7.61 16.27
CA SER A 36 4.72 7.62 15.13
C SER A 36 4.94 6.50 14.11
N THR A 37 6.10 5.84 14.13
CA THR A 37 6.45 4.75 13.22
C THR A 37 6.91 3.49 13.95
N ASN A 38 6.84 3.51 15.29
CA ASN A 38 7.33 2.45 16.15
C ASN A 38 6.24 1.46 16.54
N ILE A 39 6.64 0.20 16.64
CA ILE A 39 5.88 -0.85 17.34
C ILE A 39 6.76 -1.52 18.39
N SER A 40 6.25 -1.66 19.62
CA SER A 40 6.96 -2.42 20.64
C SER A 40 6.89 -3.93 20.37
N SER A 41 7.92 -4.67 20.80
CA SER A 41 7.93 -6.13 20.73
C SER A 41 6.68 -6.76 21.37
N LYS A 42 6.19 -6.17 22.46
CA LYS A 42 4.94 -6.61 23.12
C LYS A 42 3.74 -6.46 22.16
N ASN A 43 3.53 -5.27 21.61
CA ASN A 43 2.40 -5.02 20.72
C ASN A 43 2.52 -5.80 19.39
N LEU A 44 3.72 -6.06 18.91
CA LEU A 44 3.96 -6.90 17.75
C LEU A 44 3.49 -8.34 18.01
N ARG A 45 3.88 -8.93 19.15
CA ARG A 45 3.44 -10.27 19.56
C ARG A 45 1.93 -10.34 19.73
N GLU A 46 1.30 -9.36 20.40
CA GLU A 46 -0.16 -9.28 20.56
C GLU A 46 -0.87 -9.27 19.18
N LYS A 47 -0.32 -8.57 18.20
CA LYS A 47 -0.87 -8.57 16.82
C LYS A 47 -0.69 -9.94 16.13
N PHE A 48 0.46 -10.57 16.29
CA PHE A 48 0.74 -11.88 15.68
C PHE A 48 -0.08 -12.99 16.33
N GLU A 49 -0.27 -12.96 17.67
CA GLU A 49 -1.21 -13.87 18.34
C GLU A 49 -2.65 -13.64 17.85
N TYR A 50 -3.08 -12.38 17.67
CA TYR A 50 -4.39 -12.08 17.11
C TYR A 50 -4.58 -12.71 15.71
N PHE A 51 -3.59 -12.59 14.81
CA PHE A 51 -3.68 -13.23 13.50
C PHE A 51 -3.84 -14.74 13.63
N LYS A 52 -3.02 -15.37 14.45
CA LYS A 52 -3.04 -16.82 14.68
C LYS A 52 -4.39 -17.28 15.29
N GLU A 53 -4.86 -16.62 16.33
CA GLU A 53 -6.12 -16.97 17.02
C GLU A 53 -7.36 -16.78 16.14
N LYS A 54 -7.33 -15.79 15.25
CA LYS A 54 -8.44 -15.52 14.32
C LYS A 54 -8.34 -16.28 12.99
N GLY A 55 -7.31 -17.10 12.79
CA GLY A 55 -7.14 -17.91 11.60
C GLY A 55 -6.69 -17.13 10.36
N TYR A 56 -6.02 -15.99 10.56
CA TYR A 56 -5.38 -15.29 9.46
C TYR A 56 -4.14 -16.04 8.99
N GLU A 57 -3.94 -16.12 7.69
CA GLU A 57 -2.77 -16.68 7.04
C GLU A 57 -1.82 -15.54 6.65
N VAL A 58 -0.65 -15.50 7.28
CA VAL A 58 0.39 -14.54 6.86
C VAL A 58 1.14 -15.13 5.68
N ILE A 59 1.03 -14.46 4.54
CA ILE A 59 1.56 -14.92 3.25
C ILE A 59 2.68 -14.02 2.73
N PRO A 60 3.59 -14.51 1.86
CA PRO A 60 4.52 -13.67 1.12
C PRO A 60 3.78 -12.67 0.22
N LEU A 61 4.39 -11.51 -0.03
CA LEU A 61 3.85 -10.51 -0.96
C LEU A 61 3.68 -11.09 -2.38
N SER A 62 4.65 -11.91 -2.83
CA SER A 62 4.59 -12.59 -4.13
C SER A 62 3.33 -13.43 -4.30
N LYS A 63 2.90 -14.17 -3.28
CA LYS A 63 1.67 -14.98 -3.35
C LYS A 63 0.42 -14.13 -3.64
N LEU A 64 0.30 -12.96 -2.98
CA LEU A 64 -0.79 -12.03 -3.23
C LEU A 64 -0.70 -11.43 -4.64
N VAL A 65 0.50 -11.00 -5.03
CA VAL A 65 0.76 -10.42 -6.36
C VAL A 65 0.46 -11.41 -7.48
N ASP A 66 0.88 -12.67 -7.33
CA ASP A 66 0.63 -13.72 -8.32
C ASP A 66 -0.87 -14.00 -8.46
N ALA A 67 -1.62 -14.04 -7.35
CA ALA A 67 -3.07 -14.19 -7.40
C ALA A 67 -3.73 -13.04 -8.18
N ILE A 68 -3.34 -11.78 -7.93
CA ILE A 68 -3.87 -10.62 -8.66
C ILE A 68 -3.49 -10.70 -10.16
N LYS A 69 -2.21 -11.00 -10.49
CA LYS A 69 -1.75 -11.10 -11.88
C LYS A 69 -2.47 -12.18 -12.68
N ASN A 70 -2.76 -13.29 -12.04
CA ASN A 70 -3.42 -14.44 -12.67
C ASN A 70 -4.95 -14.35 -12.65
N GLY A 71 -5.53 -13.32 -12.01
CA GLY A 71 -6.98 -13.22 -11.78
C GLY A 71 -7.52 -14.32 -10.88
N GLU A 72 -6.69 -14.83 -9.97
CA GLU A 72 -7.06 -15.86 -9.00
C GLU A 72 -7.75 -15.21 -7.78
N PRO A 73 -8.59 -15.98 -7.06
CA PRO A 73 -9.25 -15.48 -5.87
C PRO A 73 -8.24 -15.06 -4.79
N VAL A 74 -8.42 -13.87 -4.25
CA VAL A 74 -7.76 -13.39 -3.02
C VAL A 74 -8.61 -13.86 -1.83
N SER A 75 -7.99 -14.15 -0.68
CA SER A 75 -8.70 -14.64 0.50
C SER A 75 -8.80 -13.58 1.60
N ASP A 76 -9.97 -13.49 2.27
CA ASP A 76 -10.25 -12.56 3.39
C ASP A 76 -9.33 -12.77 4.60
N ASN A 77 -8.74 -13.96 4.74
CA ASN A 77 -7.84 -14.27 5.83
C ASN A 77 -6.36 -14.06 5.47
N TRP A 78 -6.05 -13.58 4.26
CA TRP A 78 -4.67 -13.30 3.89
C TRP A 78 -4.18 -11.98 4.47
N VAL A 79 -3.02 -12.06 5.10
CA VAL A 79 -2.28 -10.91 5.63
C VAL A 79 -0.87 -10.92 5.04
N VAL A 80 -0.42 -9.77 4.55
CA VAL A 80 0.95 -9.54 4.11
C VAL A 80 1.61 -8.54 5.06
N LEU A 81 2.85 -8.81 5.45
CA LEU A 81 3.63 -7.94 6.33
C LEU A 81 4.74 -7.28 5.53
N THR A 82 4.76 -5.96 5.49
CA THR A 82 5.83 -5.18 4.85
C THR A 82 6.58 -4.36 5.88
N VAL A 83 7.88 -4.13 5.66
CA VAL A 83 8.73 -3.32 6.53
C VAL A 83 9.44 -2.30 5.65
N ASP A 84 9.22 -1.01 5.88
CA ASP A 84 9.86 0.04 5.11
C ASP A 84 11.18 0.51 5.74
N ASP A 85 11.97 1.26 4.96
CA ASP A 85 13.21 1.94 5.27
C ASP A 85 14.43 1.03 5.51
N GLY A 86 14.24 -0.15 6.05
CA GLY A 86 15.36 -1.03 6.40
C GLY A 86 16.08 -0.61 7.68
N TYR A 87 15.35 -0.13 8.69
CA TYR A 87 15.93 0.21 9.99
C TYR A 87 16.56 -1.01 10.69
N LYS A 88 17.68 -0.77 11.34
CA LYS A 88 18.41 -1.79 12.11
C LYS A 88 17.57 -2.39 13.24
N SER A 89 16.62 -1.62 13.79
CA SER A 89 15.68 -2.10 14.80
C SER A 89 14.80 -3.26 14.31
N PHE A 90 14.51 -3.34 13.00
CA PHE A 90 13.85 -4.54 12.45
C PHE A 90 14.76 -5.77 12.60
N TYR A 91 16.01 -5.69 12.15
CA TYR A 91 16.97 -6.80 12.25
C TYR A 91 17.17 -7.27 13.68
N GLU A 92 17.34 -6.33 14.62
CA GLU A 92 17.70 -6.63 16.02
C GLU A 92 16.49 -7.02 16.90
N LYS A 93 15.31 -6.47 16.64
CA LYS A 93 14.13 -6.59 17.52
C LYS A 93 12.92 -7.20 16.84
N GLY A 94 12.61 -6.78 15.61
CA GLY A 94 11.44 -7.25 14.86
C GLY A 94 11.64 -8.65 14.30
N LEU A 95 12.72 -8.89 13.57
CA LEU A 95 13.01 -10.14 12.89
C LEU A 95 12.93 -11.39 13.79
N PRO A 96 13.51 -11.41 15.00
CA PRO A 96 13.37 -12.57 15.88
C PRO A 96 11.93 -12.97 16.15
N ILE A 97 11.01 -11.99 16.24
CA ILE A 97 9.58 -12.24 16.47
C ILE A 97 8.92 -12.78 15.19
N PHE A 98 9.22 -12.20 14.01
CA PHE A 98 8.74 -12.74 12.74
C PHE A 98 9.14 -14.21 12.56
N LEU A 99 10.39 -14.55 12.90
CA LEU A 99 10.90 -15.92 12.81
C LEU A 99 10.24 -16.87 13.83
N GLU A 100 9.97 -16.40 15.04
CA GLU A 100 9.27 -17.16 16.08
C GLU A 100 7.88 -17.63 15.62
N TYR A 101 7.17 -16.77 14.87
CA TYR A 101 5.86 -17.10 14.31
C TYR A 101 5.92 -17.76 12.92
N GLY A 102 7.10 -17.83 12.30
CA GLY A 102 7.28 -18.31 10.94
C GLY A 102 6.61 -17.40 9.89
N TYR A 103 6.50 -16.10 10.18
CA TYR A 103 5.82 -15.14 9.32
C TYR A 103 6.79 -14.53 8.30
N PRO A 104 6.49 -14.65 7.00
CA PRO A 104 7.25 -13.97 5.95
C PRO A 104 7.04 -12.46 6.00
N PHE A 105 7.96 -11.72 5.38
CA PHE A 105 7.89 -10.27 5.24
C PHE A 105 8.37 -9.82 3.86
N ALA A 106 8.04 -8.57 3.49
CA ALA A 106 8.66 -7.88 2.36
C ALA A 106 9.32 -6.59 2.86
N LEU A 107 10.64 -6.53 2.75
CA LEU A 107 11.47 -5.39 3.20
C LEU A 107 11.71 -4.42 2.05
N MET A 108 11.30 -3.15 2.21
CA MET A 108 11.54 -2.08 1.25
C MET A 108 12.74 -1.24 1.69
N VAL A 109 13.85 -1.34 0.95
CA VAL A 109 15.16 -0.82 1.36
C VAL A 109 15.37 0.63 0.90
N TYR A 110 15.68 1.51 1.85
CA TYR A 110 16.29 2.81 1.59
C TYR A 110 17.77 2.60 1.22
N VAL A 111 18.06 2.65 -0.08
CA VAL A 111 19.31 2.14 -0.65
C VAL A 111 20.54 2.93 -0.21
N GLU A 112 20.48 4.26 -0.18
CA GLU A 112 21.63 5.08 0.21
C GLU A 112 22.04 4.80 1.66
N ALA A 113 21.07 4.69 2.57
CA ALA A 113 21.36 4.45 3.98
C ALA A 113 22.07 3.12 4.20
N SER A 114 21.62 2.06 3.53
CA SER A 114 22.26 0.74 3.59
C SER A 114 23.62 0.73 2.91
N ALA A 115 23.76 1.38 1.74
CA ALA A 115 25.02 1.43 0.98
C ALA A 115 26.10 2.24 1.71
N ARG A 116 25.71 3.33 2.37
CA ARG A 116 26.61 4.20 3.14
C ARG A 116 26.76 3.75 4.60
N LYS A 117 26.09 2.67 5.00
CA LYS A 117 26.14 2.09 6.34
C LYS A 117 25.76 3.09 7.44
N TYR A 118 24.67 3.84 7.24
CA TYR A 118 24.13 4.73 8.27
C TYR A 118 23.75 3.93 9.52
N GLY A 119 24.17 4.41 10.70
CA GLY A 119 24.16 3.62 11.93
C GLY A 119 22.78 3.11 12.38
N ASP A 120 21.70 3.76 11.96
CA ASP A 120 20.30 3.41 12.30
C ASP A 120 19.67 2.41 11.31
N PHE A 121 20.39 2.08 10.22
CA PHE A 121 19.89 1.23 9.13
C PHE A 121 20.71 -0.05 9.00
N MET A 122 20.07 -1.09 8.43
CA MET A 122 20.76 -2.33 8.08
C MET A 122 21.76 -2.09 6.95
N THR A 123 22.87 -2.79 7.01
CA THR A 123 23.80 -2.89 5.87
C THR A 123 23.28 -3.91 4.86
N PHE A 124 23.78 -3.86 3.61
CA PHE A 124 23.41 -4.87 2.61
C PHE A 124 23.83 -6.28 2.98
N GLU A 125 24.90 -6.45 3.79
CA GLU A 125 25.28 -7.75 4.33
C GLU A 125 24.19 -8.32 5.25
N GLN A 126 23.63 -7.49 6.14
CA GLN A 126 22.50 -7.88 7.01
C GLN A 126 21.23 -8.14 6.20
N ILE A 127 20.95 -7.32 5.17
CA ILE A 127 19.77 -7.52 4.30
C ILE A 127 19.85 -8.87 3.57
N LYS A 128 21.01 -9.23 3.02
CA LYS A 128 21.24 -10.56 2.41
C LYS A 128 21.08 -11.71 3.39
N GLU A 129 21.49 -11.53 4.63
CA GLU A 129 21.31 -12.56 5.66
C GLU A 129 19.84 -12.88 5.91
N ILE A 130 18.98 -11.85 5.91
CA ILE A 130 17.56 -12.01 6.23
C ILE A 130 16.67 -12.32 5.01
N GLU A 131 17.18 -12.13 3.79
CA GLU A 131 16.45 -12.38 2.54
C GLU A 131 15.91 -13.83 2.43
N LYS A 132 16.59 -14.80 3.01
CA LYS A 132 16.12 -16.20 3.06
C LYS A 132 14.81 -16.40 3.84
N TYR A 133 14.36 -15.40 4.58
CA TYR A 133 13.13 -15.45 5.39
C TYR A 133 12.02 -14.55 4.84
N GLY A 134 12.33 -13.71 3.85
CA GLY A 134 11.38 -12.75 3.30
C GLY A 134 11.82 -12.26 1.92
N GLU A 135 11.08 -11.30 1.40
CA GLU A 135 11.33 -10.68 0.11
C GLU A 135 11.98 -9.31 0.31
N VAL A 136 12.76 -8.86 -0.67
CA VAL A 136 13.42 -7.55 -0.61
C VAL A 136 13.03 -6.72 -1.82
N GLY A 137 12.57 -5.51 -1.57
CA GLY A 137 12.19 -4.51 -2.55
C GLY A 137 12.90 -3.17 -2.33
N TYR A 138 12.46 -2.16 -3.03
CA TYR A 138 13.09 -0.86 -3.19
C TYR A 138 12.28 0.25 -2.52
N HIS A 139 12.95 1.18 -1.84
CA HIS A 139 12.35 2.34 -1.18
C HIS A 139 13.07 3.64 -1.53
N SER A 140 13.38 3.84 -2.81
CA SER A 140 14.19 4.88 -3.42
C SER A 140 15.69 4.83 -3.07
N TYR A 141 16.49 5.62 -3.82
CA TYR A 141 17.88 5.82 -3.47
C TYR A 141 18.03 6.72 -2.25
N GLY A 142 17.47 7.93 -2.32
CA GLY A 142 17.70 8.99 -1.36
C GLY A 142 16.59 9.20 -0.33
N HIS A 143 15.51 8.41 -0.37
CA HIS A 143 14.31 8.58 0.46
C HIS A 143 13.81 10.03 0.46
N LEU A 144 13.65 10.59 -0.75
CA LEU A 144 13.28 11.98 -0.97
C LEU A 144 11.75 12.14 -1.11
N HIS A 145 11.26 13.36 -0.98
CA HIS A 145 9.91 13.75 -1.38
C HIS A 145 9.81 13.77 -2.92
N MET A 146 9.60 12.59 -3.52
CA MET A 146 9.78 12.34 -4.96
C MET A 146 8.84 13.17 -5.83
N VAL A 147 7.62 13.49 -5.34
CA VAL A 147 6.67 14.36 -6.05
C VAL A 147 7.26 15.75 -6.31
N GLY A 148 8.08 16.25 -5.39
CA GLY A 148 8.74 17.54 -5.51
C GLY A 148 10.07 17.53 -6.29
N LEU A 149 10.50 16.42 -6.86
CA LEU A 149 11.71 16.39 -7.69
C LEU A 149 11.40 16.80 -9.13
N ASN A 150 12.35 17.45 -9.80
CA ASN A 150 12.26 17.60 -11.26
C ASN A 150 12.51 16.26 -11.94
N GLU A 151 12.21 16.17 -13.24
CA GLU A 151 12.28 14.95 -14.04
C GLU A 151 13.68 14.28 -13.98
N GLU A 152 14.75 15.06 -14.15
CA GLU A 152 16.13 14.59 -14.11
C GLU A 152 16.48 13.97 -12.75
N LYS A 153 16.19 14.69 -11.66
CA LYS A 153 16.49 14.19 -10.30
C LYS A 153 15.67 12.97 -9.95
N LEU A 154 14.43 12.90 -10.41
CA LEU A 154 13.57 11.75 -10.18
C LEU A 154 14.13 10.50 -10.91
N LYS A 155 14.49 10.62 -12.18
CA LYS A 155 15.12 9.53 -12.94
C LYS A 155 16.44 9.09 -12.33
N ASN A 156 17.30 10.05 -11.97
CA ASN A 156 18.58 9.74 -11.33
C ASN A 156 18.41 8.99 -9.99
N ASP A 157 17.40 9.30 -9.18
CA ASP A 157 17.13 8.55 -7.94
C ASP A 157 16.80 7.08 -8.24
N PHE A 158 15.97 6.81 -9.27
CA PHE A 158 15.67 5.44 -9.69
C PHE A 158 16.89 4.74 -10.29
N GLU A 159 17.61 5.37 -11.23
CA GLU A 159 18.76 4.79 -11.91
C GLU A 159 19.88 4.43 -10.93
N ASP A 160 20.29 5.39 -10.11
CA ASP A 160 21.32 5.20 -9.08
C ASP A 160 20.91 4.17 -8.04
N GLY A 161 19.66 4.25 -7.59
CA GLY A 161 19.14 3.36 -6.56
C GLY A 161 19.03 1.92 -7.04
N ILE A 162 18.43 1.68 -8.21
CA ILE A 162 18.28 0.33 -8.78
C ILE A 162 19.65 -0.25 -9.13
N SER A 163 20.56 0.54 -9.71
CA SER A 163 21.93 0.09 -10.00
C SER A 163 22.68 -0.34 -8.74
N LYS A 164 22.57 0.44 -7.66
CA LYS A 164 23.19 0.08 -6.37
C LYS A 164 22.52 -1.11 -5.72
N PHE A 165 21.20 -1.19 -5.77
CA PHE A 165 20.43 -2.33 -5.27
C PHE A 165 20.89 -3.61 -6.01
N GLU A 166 20.87 -3.62 -7.35
CA GLU A 166 21.28 -4.77 -8.17
C GLU A 166 22.72 -5.17 -7.92
N LYS A 167 23.65 -4.20 -7.82
CA LYS A 167 25.05 -4.47 -7.48
C LYS A 167 25.22 -5.20 -6.15
N ASN A 168 24.39 -4.87 -5.15
CA ASN A 168 24.49 -5.45 -3.83
C ASN A 168 23.68 -6.74 -3.70
N MET A 169 22.47 -6.81 -4.24
CA MET A 169 21.57 -7.98 -4.08
C MET A 169 21.78 -9.03 -5.16
N GLY A 170 22.29 -8.66 -6.35
CA GLY A 170 22.49 -9.58 -7.48
C GLY A 170 21.29 -9.67 -8.44
N TYR A 171 20.21 -8.90 -8.18
CA TYR A 171 19.02 -8.83 -9.02
C TYR A 171 18.37 -7.44 -8.91
N LYS A 172 17.52 -7.07 -9.89
CA LYS A 172 16.74 -5.84 -9.87
C LYS A 172 15.51 -5.96 -8.96
N PRO A 173 15.12 -4.89 -8.24
CA PRO A 173 13.93 -4.93 -7.40
C PRO A 173 12.66 -5.02 -8.26
N ARG A 174 11.73 -5.89 -7.88
CA ARG A 174 10.39 -5.99 -8.48
C ARG A 174 9.36 -5.11 -7.78
N TYR A 175 9.57 -4.87 -6.48
CA TYR A 175 8.68 -4.15 -5.57
C TYR A 175 9.25 -2.79 -5.23
N PHE A 176 8.40 -1.78 -5.22
CA PHE A 176 8.72 -0.44 -4.75
C PHE A 176 7.67 0.04 -3.76
N ALA A 177 8.10 0.72 -2.70
CA ALA A 177 7.20 1.48 -1.85
C ALA A 177 7.53 2.98 -1.97
N TYR A 178 6.51 3.82 -2.09
CA TYR A 178 6.70 5.26 -2.16
C TYR A 178 7.23 5.81 -0.83
N PRO A 179 8.38 6.53 -0.81
CA PRO A 179 8.81 7.27 0.37
C PRO A 179 7.70 8.19 0.90
N PHE A 180 7.46 8.16 2.20
CA PHE A 180 6.38 8.89 2.87
C PHE A 180 4.96 8.54 2.38
N GLY A 181 4.81 7.55 1.50
CA GLY A 181 3.57 7.27 0.78
C GLY A 181 3.15 8.39 -0.17
N GLU A 182 4.09 9.15 -0.68
CA GLU A 182 3.86 10.30 -1.56
C GLU A 182 4.06 9.92 -3.02
N TYR A 183 3.03 10.14 -3.83
CA TYR A 183 3.04 9.79 -5.23
C TYR A 183 2.15 10.70 -6.07
N ASN A 184 2.40 10.70 -7.36
CA ASN A 184 1.56 11.18 -8.44
C ASN A 184 1.84 10.30 -9.68
N ASP A 185 1.10 10.53 -10.76
CA ASP A 185 1.25 9.74 -11.98
C ASP A 185 2.69 9.77 -12.52
N ARG A 186 3.38 10.93 -12.45
CA ARG A 186 4.77 11.05 -12.90
C ARG A 186 5.72 10.13 -12.13
N VAL A 187 5.62 10.08 -10.79
CA VAL A 187 6.50 9.20 -9.98
C VAL A 187 6.18 7.73 -10.24
N ARG A 188 4.89 7.39 -10.40
CA ARG A 188 4.46 6.04 -10.77
C ARG A 188 5.03 5.63 -12.13
N ASP A 189 4.87 6.47 -13.13
CA ASP A 189 5.26 6.15 -14.51
C ASP A 189 6.79 5.97 -14.62
N VAL A 190 7.58 6.83 -13.94
CA VAL A 190 9.04 6.66 -13.88
C VAL A 190 9.42 5.35 -13.18
N ALA A 191 8.73 4.94 -12.11
CA ALA A 191 8.99 3.65 -11.47
C ALA A 191 8.74 2.47 -12.43
N ILE A 192 7.64 2.52 -13.20
CA ILE A 192 7.29 1.50 -14.20
C ILE A 192 8.32 1.47 -15.33
N GLU A 193 8.74 2.63 -15.84
CA GLU A 193 9.79 2.76 -16.87
C GLU A 193 11.13 2.09 -16.44
N HIS A 194 11.41 2.10 -15.13
CA HIS A 194 12.59 1.45 -14.56
C HIS A 194 12.41 -0.03 -14.19
N GLY A 195 11.28 -0.63 -14.58
CA GLY A 195 11.03 -2.07 -14.45
C GLY A 195 10.42 -2.50 -13.12
N ILE A 196 9.88 -1.56 -12.34
CA ILE A 196 9.10 -1.89 -11.14
C ILE A 196 7.77 -2.53 -11.57
N GLU A 197 7.47 -3.70 -11.04
CA GLU A 197 6.27 -4.46 -11.36
C GLU A 197 5.11 -4.20 -10.39
N VAL A 198 5.42 -3.86 -9.14
CA VAL A 198 4.43 -3.67 -8.08
C VAL A 198 4.82 -2.49 -7.21
N ILE A 199 3.86 -1.61 -6.95
CA ILE A 199 4.09 -0.44 -6.12
C ILE A 199 3.13 -0.45 -4.92
N LEU A 200 3.71 -0.26 -3.75
CA LEU A 200 3.02 -0.20 -2.47
C LEU A 200 2.79 1.25 -2.07
N SER A 201 1.53 1.61 -1.86
CA SER A 201 1.14 2.94 -1.40
C SER A 201 1.05 3.01 0.14
N GLN A 202 0.67 4.16 0.66
CA GLN A 202 0.19 4.32 2.04
C GLN A 202 -1.28 4.78 2.08
N ASN A 203 -2.01 4.54 1.00
CA ASN A 203 -3.44 4.57 1.03
C ASN A 203 -3.93 3.49 2.00
N SER A 204 -4.84 3.86 2.90
CA SER A 204 -5.35 2.89 3.88
C SER A 204 -6.54 2.14 3.28
N GLY A 205 -6.39 0.84 3.10
CA GLY A 205 -7.43 0.01 2.49
C GLY A 205 -7.09 -1.47 2.56
N ALA A 206 -7.92 -2.26 1.91
CA ALA A 206 -7.72 -3.68 1.64
C ALA A 206 -7.33 -3.87 0.16
N VAL A 207 -6.89 -5.06 -0.20
CA VAL A 207 -6.44 -5.43 -1.55
C VAL A 207 -7.31 -6.57 -2.06
N ALA A 208 -7.94 -6.37 -3.21
CA ALA A 208 -8.78 -7.36 -3.89
C ALA A 208 -8.10 -7.93 -5.14
N ALA A 209 -8.71 -8.91 -5.77
CA ALA A 209 -8.20 -9.54 -6.98
C ALA A 209 -8.11 -8.59 -8.20
N ASP A 210 -8.84 -7.48 -8.19
CA ASP A 210 -8.83 -6.46 -9.23
C ASP A 210 -8.17 -5.14 -8.80
N SER A 211 -7.37 -5.16 -7.72
CA SER A 211 -6.56 -4.02 -7.30
C SER A 211 -5.47 -3.70 -8.32
N ASP A 212 -5.17 -2.41 -8.47
CA ASP A 212 -4.04 -1.95 -9.29
C ASP A 212 -2.71 -2.31 -8.61
N LEU A 213 -1.89 -3.10 -9.28
CA LEU A 213 -0.56 -3.51 -8.80
C LEU A 213 0.41 -2.33 -8.62
N HIS A 214 0.13 -1.19 -9.23
CA HIS A 214 0.95 0.01 -9.08
C HIS A 214 0.45 0.97 -7.98
N GLU A 215 -0.58 0.55 -7.21
CA GLU A 215 -1.13 1.34 -6.10
C GLU A 215 -1.73 0.45 -5.00
N LEU A 216 -1.03 -0.60 -4.56
CA LEU A 216 -1.55 -1.48 -3.51
C LEU A 216 -1.65 -0.75 -2.17
N ASP A 217 -2.83 -0.79 -1.58
CA ASP A 217 -3.14 -0.16 -0.29
C ASP A 217 -2.44 -0.89 0.86
N ARG A 218 -2.01 -0.12 1.87
CA ARG A 218 -1.38 -0.67 3.08
C ARG A 218 -1.92 -0.02 4.35
N ILE A 219 -1.92 -0.78 5.42
CA ILE A 219 -2.36 -0.35 6.75
C ILE A 219 -1.14 -0.08 7.63
N PRO A 220 -0.92 1.16 8.12
CA PRO A 220 0.17 1.43 9.05
C PRO A 220 0.05 0.57 10.31
N ALA A 221 1.12 -0.16 10.64
CA ALA A 221 1.19 -1.06 11.79
C ALA A 221 2.11 -0.46 12.87
N MET A 222 1.52 0.19 13.84
CA MET A 222 2.19 0.82 14.98
C MET A 222 1.50 0.44 16.30
N ASN A 223 2.01 0.92 17.41
CA ASN A 223 1.43 0.64 18.74
C ASN A 223 -0.07 0.91 18.81
N GLY A 224 -0.54 2.00 18.22
CA GLY A 224 -1.96 2.42 18.24
C GLY A 224 -2.87 1.74 17.21
N THR A 225 -2.37 0.87 16.35
CA THR A 225 -3.20 0.24 15.30
C THR A 225 -4.16 -0.78 15.89
N HIS A 226 -5.46 -0.53 15.76
CA HIS A 226 -6.52 -1.41 16.21
C HIS A 226 -6.87 -2.44 15.13
N LEU A 227 -6.33 -3.67 15.26
CA LEU A 227 -6.45 -4.73 14.25
C LEU A 227 -7.91 -5.05 13.85
N PRO A 228 -8.87 -5.23 14.77
CA PRO A 228 -10.24 -5.53 14.37
C PRO A 228 -10.85 -4.51 13.41
N SER A 229 -10.59 -3.23 13.63
CA SER A 229 -11.07 -2.16 12.73
C SER A 229 -10.32 -2.13 11.41
N ALA A 230 -9.01 -2.40 11.42
CA ALA A 230 -8.18 -2.43 10.24
C ALA A 230 -8.59 -3.58 9.31
N LEU A 231 -8.74 -4.77 9.86
CA LEU A 231 -9.12 -5.99 9.14
C LEU A 231 -10.61 -6.04 8.73
N ALA A 232 -11.45 -5.18 9.31
CA ALA A 232 -12.84 -5.01 8.88
C ALA A 232 -12.99 -4.11 7.64
N SER A 233 -11.93 -3.42 7.23
CA SER A 233 -11.94 -2.61 6.00
C SER A 233 -12.00 -3.54 4.79
N LYS A 234 -12.88 -3.22 3.84
CA LYS A 234 -13.02 -3.94 2.58
C LYS A 234 -12.64 -3.02 1.43
N PHE A 235 -12.15 -3.59 0.35
CA PHE A 235 -11.76 -2.86 -0.85
C PHE A 235 -12.99 -2.24 -1.52
N LEU A 236 -12.93 -0.94 -1.80
CA LEU A 236 -13.89 -0.22 -2.63
C LEU A 236 -13.24 0.09 -3.97
N LYS A 237 -13.72 -0.52 -5.04
CA LYS A 237 -13.31 -0.11 -6.37
C LYS A 237 -13.84 1.29 -6.65
N ALA A 238 -12.94 2.25 -6.77
CA ALA A 238 -13.30 3.65 -6.97
C ALA A 238 -12.38 4.33 -7.97
N GLU A 239 -12.97 5.04 -8.90
CA GLU A 239 -12.32 5.93 -9.85
C GLU A 239 -12.36 7.37 -9.31
N TRP A 240 -11.18 7.95 -9.05
CA TRP A 240 -11.03 9.33 -8.61
C TRP A 240 -10.96 10.25 -9.84
N ILE A 241 -12.12 10.74 -10.29
CA ILE A 241 -12.24 11.55 -11.52
C ILE A 241 -11.70 12.96 -11.28
N LEU A 242 -12.06 13.58 -10.15
CA LEU A 242 -11.61 14.91 -9.73
C LEU A 242 -11.42 14.99 -8.21
N PRO A 243 -10.34 15.62 -7.70
CA PRO A 243 -9.13 15.92 -8.46
C PRO A 243 -8.30 14.64 -8.67
N GLN A 244 -7.59 14.55 -9.79
CA GLN A 244 -6.62 13.48 -10.04
C GLN A 244 -5.31 13.77 -9.29
N ASP A 245 -4.86 15.04 -9.35
CA ASP A 245 -3.65 15.54 -8.71
C ASP A 245 -3.95 16.68 -7.72
N TYR A 246 -2.93 17.08 -6.97
CA TYR A 246 -3.02 18.23 -6.09
C TYR A 246 -3.22 19.51 -6.92
N PRO A 247 -4.31 20.31 -6.67
CA PRO A 247 -4.61 21.47 -7.49
C PRO A 247 -3.54 22.57 -7.38
N LYS A 248 -3.12 23.14 -8.52
CA LYS A 248 -2.09 24.20 -8.59
C LYS A 248 -2.48 25.47 -7.82
N ASP A 249 -3.77 25.81 -7.77
CA ASP A 249 -4.31 26.96 -7.03
C ASP A 249 -4.54 26.66 -5.53
N ASN A 250 -4.09 25.48 -5.05
CA ASN A 250 -4.33 24.99 -3.69
C ASN A 250 -5.83 24.94 -3.32
N LYS A 251 -6.72 24.69 -4.27
CA LYS A 251 -8.15 24.70 -4.03
C LYS A 251 -8.83 23.52 -4.70
N ILE A 252 -9.50 22.67 -3.93
CA ILE A 252 -10.44 21.69 -4.48
C ILE A 252 -11.79 22.38 -4.65
N SER A 253 -12.19 22.64 -5.88
CA SER A 253 -13.50 23.21 -6.21
C SER A 253 -14.59 22.15 -6.33
N GLU A 254 -14.23 20.97 -6.82
CA GLU A 254 -15.14 19.84 -7.00
C GLU A 254 -14.43 18.52 -6.72
N LEU A 255 -15.17 17.57 -6.14
CA LEU A 255 -14.77 16.19 -5.95
C LEU A 255 -15.73 15.30 -6.69
N ILE A 256 -15.21 14.45 -7.59
CA ILE A 256 -16.00 13.46 -8.32
C ILE A 256 -15.32 12.11 -8.16
N ILE A 257 -16.03 11.18 -7.51
CA ILE A 257 -15.58 9.82 -7.30
C ILE A 257 -16.67 8.88 -7.80
N LYS A 258 -16.31 7.91 -8.63
CA LYS A 258 -17.21 6.89 -9.13
C LYS A 258 -16.86 5.53 -8.57
N THR A 259 -17.85 4.73 -8.23
CA THR A 259 -17.73 3.35 -7.74
C THR A 259 -18.80 2.48 -8.41
N ASP A 260 -18.55 1.18 -8.47
CA ASP A 260 -19.51 0.17 -8.94
C ASP A 260 -20.52 -0.27 -7.85
N GLU A 261 -20.39 0.28 -6.62
CA GLU A 261 -21.31 -0.03 -5.53
C GLU A 261 -22.73 0.53 -5.78
N ASN A 262 -23.71 -0.34 -5.65
CA ASN A 262 -25.12 0.07 -5.68
C ASN A 262 -25.54 0.62 -4.31
N ALA A 263 -25.28 1.91 -4.10
CA ALA A 263 -25.61 2.63 -2.87
C ALA A 263 -26.10 4.04 -3.18
N THR A 264 -26.99 4.56 -2.33
CA THR A 264 -27.49 5.94 -2.44
C THR A 264 -26.70 6.92 -1.58
N HIS A 265 -25.89 6.42 -0.63
CA HIS A 265 -25.11 7.24 0.29
C HIS A 265 -23.81 6.56 0.65
N GLY A 266 -22.82 7.39 0.99
CA GLY A 266 -21.53 6.99 1.57
C GLY A 266 -21.07 8.00 2.62
N TYR A 267 -19.83 7.80 3.09
CA TYR A 267 -19.16 8.71 3.99
C TYR A 267 -17.85 9.15 3.37
N PHE A 268 -17.69 10.44 3.19
CA PHE A 268 -16.44 11.04 2.69
C PHE A 268 -15.70 11.71 3.82
N SER A 269 -14.38 11.50 3.90
CA SER A 269 -13.47 12.19 4.79
C SER A 269 -12.25 12.73 4.04
N MET A 270 -11.71 13.84 4.53
CA MET A 270 -10.49 14.45 4.01
C MET A 270 -9.68 15.02 5.15
N THR A 271 -8.36 14.96 5.07
CA THR A 271 -7.45 15.53 6.08
C THR A 271 -7.86 16.97 6.43
N GLY A 272 -8.00 17.26 7.74
CA GLY A 272 -8.41 18.57 8.23
C GLY A 272 -9.91 18.89 8.12
N GLN A 273 -10.73 17.94 7.68
CA GLN A 273 -12.18 18.09 7.57
C GLN A 273 -12.91 17.03 8.40
N LYS A 274 -14.12 17.34 8.84
CA LYS A 274 -15.00 16.34 9.46
C LYS A 274 -15.56 15.40 8.40
N THR A 275 -15.70 14.13 8.74
CA THR A 275 -16.39 13.16 7.89
C THR A 275 -17.82 13.62 7.59
N LYS A 276 -18.21 13.53 6.34
CA LYS A 276 -19.55 13.92 5.86
C LYS A 276 -20.27 12.72 5.27
N LYS A 277 -21.57 12.60 5.55
CA LYS A 277 -22.45 11.76 4.76
C LYS A 277 -22.65 12.40 3.39
N VAL A 278 -22.46 11.65 2.32
CA VAL A 278 -22.53 12.10 0.94
C VAL A 278 -23.55 11.28 0.16
N LYS A 279 -24.20 11.88 -0.84
CA LYS A 279 -25.12 11.19 -1.75
C LYS A 279 -24.35 10.57 -2.91
N LEU A 280 -24.75 9.39 -3.33
CA LEU A 280 -24.33 8.76 -4.57
C LEU A 280 -25.50 8.69 -5.53
N GLU A 281 -25.27 9.06 -6.77
CA GLU A 281 -26.24 8.94 -7.88
C GLU A 281 -25.62 8.06 -8.97
N ASN A 282 -26.20 6.90 -9.22
CA ASN A 282 -25.67 5.91 -10.15
C ASN A 282 -24.18 5.55 -9.88
N GLY A 283 -23.86 5.35 -8.60
CA GLY A 283 -22.49 5.02 -8.17
C GLY A 283 -21.53 6.21 -8.12
N GLN A 284 -21.95 7.42 -8.47
CA GLN A 284 -21.09 8.60 -8.47
C GLN A 284 -21.39 9.53 -7.29
N MET A 285 -20.33 9.90 -6.56
CA MET A 285 -20.34 11.01 -5.62
C MET A 285 -19.85 12.28 -6.33
N THR A 286 -20.62 13.35 -6.25
CA THR A 286 -20.19 14.70 -6.65
C THR A 286 -20.35 15.63 -5.46
N LEU A 287 -19.25 16.27 -5.05
CA LEU A 287 -19.24 17.19 -3.93
C LEU A 287 -18.57 18.50 -4.37
N LYS A 288 -19.33 19.59 -4.39
CA LYS A 288 -18.78 20.94 -4.58
C LYS A 288 -18.07 21.37 -3.30
N PHE A 289 -16.82 21.74 -3.45
CA PHE A 289 -15.93 22.06 -2.37
C PHE A 289 -15.31 23.43 -2.66
N ASN A 290 -15.52 24.39 -1.81
CA ASN A 290 -14.99 25.72 -2.05
C ASN A 290 -14.09 26.16 -0.89
N LYS A 291 -13.06 25.33 -0.60
CA LYS A 291 -12.10 25.64 0.46
C LYS A 291 -10.69 25.43 -0.03
N PRO A 292 -9.76 26.31 0.37
CA PRO A 292 -8.36 26.10 0.10
C PRO A 292 -7.86 24.85 0.84
N ILE A 293 -6.83 24.22 0.27
CA ILE A 293 -6.04 23.19 0.90
C ILE A 293 -4.78 23.89 1.43
N ASP A 294 -4.59 23.85 2.73
CA ASP A 294 -3.45 24.48 3.42
C ASP A 294 -2.34 23.48 3.77
N ARG A 295 -2.47 22.21 3.34
CA ARG A 295 -1.57 21.12 3.68
C ARG A 295 -0.84 20.59 2.46
N TYR A 296 0.45 20.35 2.63
CA TYR A 296 1.31 19.72 1.61
C TYR A 296 0.77 18.35 1.15
N LYS A 297 0.24 17.54 2.09
CA LYS A 297 -0.32 16.21 1.83
C LYS A 297 -1.75 16.10 2.37
N VAL A 298 -2.65 15.65 1.52
CA VAL A 298 -4.07 15.47 1.84
C VAL A 298 -4.47 14.03 1.56
N ARG A 299 -4.99 13.35 2.58
CA ARG A 299 -5.61 12.04 2.42
C ARG A 299 -7.12 12.20 2.32
N MET A 300 -7.70 11.60 1.32
CA MET A 300 -9.14 11.51 1.09
C MET A 300 -9.58 10.07 1.20
N SER A 301 -10.80 9.83 1.69
CA SER A 301 -11.38 8.50 1.79
C SER A 301 -12.87 8.53 1.52
N LEU A 302 -13.35 7.61 0.70
CA LEU A 302 -14.77 7.33 0.49
C LEU A 302 -15.10 5.95 1.07
N LYS A 303 -16.11 5.89 1.93
CA LYS A 303 -16.62 4.63 2.49
C LYS A 303 -18.06 4.41 2.04
N VAL A 304 -18.33 3.26 1.39
CA VAL A 304 -19.64 2.85 0.87
C VAL A 304 -19.87 1.39 1.23
N ASN A 305 -20.99 1.05 1.83
CA ASN A 305 -21.37 -0.34 2.20
C ASN A 305 -20.29 -1.10 3.00
N GLY A 306 -19.53 -0.40 3.86
CA GLY A 306 -18.43 -1.02 4.61
C GLY A 306 -17.09 -1.13 3.86
N LYS A 307 -17.08 -0.88 2.55
CA LYS A 307 -15.88 -0.84 1.71
C LYS A 307 -15.26 0.56 1.71
N THR A 308 -13.95 0.65 1.53
CA THR A 308 -13.20 1.91 1.62
C THR A 308 -12.24 2.05 0.45
N ALA A 309 -12.23 3.23 -0.18
CA ALA A 309 -11.18 3.66 -1.10
C ALA A 309 -10.49 4.89 -0.51
N THR A 310 -9.19 4.96 -0.63
CA THR A 310 -8.38 6.09 -0.16
C THR A 310 -7.50 6.61 -1.29
N LYS A 311 -7.31 7.92 -1.37
CA LYS A 311 -6.33 8.58 -2.25
C LYS A 311 -5.56 9.62 -1.47
N ILE A 312 -4.26 9.71 -1.75
CA ILE A 312 -3.37 10.73 -1.21
C ILE A 312 -3.05 11.72 -2.34
N LEU A 313 -3.29 13.00 -2.10
CA LEU A 313 -2.82 14.07 -2.97
C LEU A 313 -1.62 14.75 -2.31
N VAL A 314 -0.58 14.99 -3.09
CA VAL A 314 0.65 15.62 -2.63
C VAL A 314 0.96 16.83 -3.49
N LYS A 315 1.26 17.96 -2.86
CA LYS A 315 1.62 19.18 -3.57
C LYS A 315 2.98 19.03 -4.25
N ASP A 316 3.00 19.23 -5.54
CA ASP A 316 4.26 19.39 -6.27
C ASP A 316 4.79 20.80 -5.99
N ILE A 317 5.87 20.88 -5.19
CA ILE A 317 6.48 22.16 -4.80
C ILE A 317 7.38 22.76 -5.88
N ASN A 318 7.64 22.03 -6.96
CA ASN A 318 8.43 22.46 -8.10
C ASN A 318 7.61 22.61 -9.40
N ALA A 319 6.28 22.36 -9.32
CA ALA A 319 5.37 22.66 -10.42
C ALA A 319 5.00 24.15 -10.42
N GLU A 320 5.96 25.00 -10.80
CA GLU A 320 5.70 26.41 -11.19
C GLU A 320 5.58 26.53 -12.71
#